data_765200a358654e2747584c37d538da8d
#
_entry.id   765200a358654e2747584c37d538da8d
#
_cell.length_a   1.000
_cell.length_b   1.000
_cell.length_c   1.000
_cell.angle_alpha   90.00
_cell.angle_beta   90.00
_cell.angle_gamma   90.00
#
_symmetry.space_group_name_H-M   'P 1'
#
loop_
_entity.id
_entity.type
_entity.pdbx_description
1 polymer ?
#
loop_
_entity_poly.entity_id
_entity_poly.type
_entity_poly.pdbx_seq_one_letter_code
_entity_poly.pdbx_strand_id
1 'polypeptide(L)'
;MTLEHLCIILLVLYLSQVTALVVGIRRTRDKRVPGHQPFVSVIIAARNEEKNIPACLGTVLQQTYPADRFEVIVVDDHSTDQTAALCRQWGARYTNFRIVTALEHPTLRGKTNALHRGIEQSRGEIILITDADCTVPPTWVEHTAQRYDSGVGIVGGMTLQKAETWFEGIQSLDWAYLLGLASSTVSLYHPLSTIGNNLSFRKAAYVDVGGYENIPFSVTEDFVLFRAIVRTKRWDYLYPIDPNLLVVSQPCSTFKELLRQKHRWGKGGLDINLTGFGIMAIGYLAHLFILGTLLWGSFLIASSALLMKFLADYLFLYQTLNKLQRTGLLKYFYAFQLYYILYVMTLPFIVLFGGKVVWKGRAF
;
A
#
# COMPACT_ATOMS: atom_id res chain seq x y z
N MET A 1 10.43 39.15 -1.74
CA MET A 1 9.49 38.22 -2.36
C MET A 1 8.24 38.17 -1.49
N THR A 2 7.06 38.48 -2.02
CA THR A 2 5.82 38.50 -1.26
C THR A 2 5.27 37.10 -1.02
N LEU A 3 4.27 36.96 -0.14
CA LEU A 3 3.57 35.68 0.15
C LEU A 3 2.93 35.13 -1.12
N GLU A 4 2.35 36.01 -1.95
CA GLU A 4 1.72 35.62 -3.23
C GLU A 4 2.74 35.06 -4.23
N HIS A 5 3.93 35.65 -4.32
CA HIS A 5 4.98 35.09 -5.21
C HIS A 5 5.40 33.70 -4.78
N LEU A 6 5.55 33.45 -3.46
CA LEU A 6 5.86 32.10 -2.95
C LEU A 6 4.72 31.12 -3.22
N CYS A 7 3.47 31.54 -3.02
CA CYS A 7 2.29 30.72 -3.33
C CYS A 7 2.27 30.31 -4.80
N ILE A 8 2.49 31.23 -5.73
CA ILE A 8 2.51 30.96 -7.16
C ILE A 8 3.64 30.01 -7.55
N ILE A 9 4.86 30.25 -7.04
CA ILE A 9 6.01 29.37 -7.31
C ILE A 9 5.73 27.93 -6.83
N LEU A 10 5.26 27.78 -5.61
CA LEU A 10 4.95 26.47 -5.02
C LEU A 10 3.78 25.80 -5.73
N LEU A 11 2.78 26.55 -6.18
CA LEU A 11 1.71 26.02 -7.01
C LEU A 11 2.25 25.48 -8.33
N VAL A 12 3.12 26.22 -9.02
CA VAL A 12 3.74 25.75 -10.29
C VAL A 12 4.54 24.46 -10.07
N LEU A 13 5.32 24.38 -8.99
CA LEU A 13 6.05 23.18 -8.62
C LEU A 13 5.09 22.02 -8.33
N TYR A 14 4.01 22.26 -7.59
CA TYR A 14 2.99 21.27 -7.29
C TYR A 14 2.30 20.74 -8.56
N LEU A 15 1.87 21.65 -9.44
CA LEU A 15 1.23 21.29 -10.71
C LEU A 15 2.18 20.49 -11.62
N SER A 16 3.46 20.87 -11.66
CA SER A 16 4.51 20.15 -12.41
C SER A 16 4.69 18.74 -11.84
N GLN A 17 4.73 18.61 -10.50
CA GLN A 17 4.81 17.32 -9.82
C GLN A 17 3.59 16.44 -10.14
N VAL A 18 2.37 16.96 -10.01
CA VAL A 18 1.14 16.21 -10.32
C VAL A 18 1.10 15.82 -11.79
N THR A 19 1.54 16.71 -12.70
CA THR A 19 1.64 16.39 -14.14
C THR A 19 2.61 15.22 -14.36
N ALA A 20 3.78 15.22 -13.74
CA ALA A 20 4.71 14.09 -13.80
C ALA A 20 4.08 12.80 -13.26
N LEU A 21 3.35 12.87 -12.15
CA LEU A 21 2.62 11.73 -11.60
C LEU A 21 1.54 11.21 -12.57
N VAL A 22 0.78 12.08 -13.21
CA VAL A 22 -0.21 11.69 -14.24
C VAL A 22 0.49 11.01 -15.43
N VAL A 23 1.64 11.51 -15.86
CA VAL A 23 2.44 10.85 -16.90
C VAL A 23 2.88 9.45 -16.44
N GLY A 24 3.32 9.30 -15.20
CA GLY A 24 3.69 8.00 -14.62
C GLY A 24 2.51 7.03 -14.60
N ILE A 25 1.31 7.47 -14.19
CA ILE A 25 0.08 6.65 -14.24
C ILE A 25 -0.22 6.19 -15.69
N ARG A 26 -0.13 7.09 -16.65
CA ARG A 26 -0.39 6.75 -18.07
C ARG A 26 0.62 5.75 -18.62
N ARG A 27 1.90 5.87 -18.23
CA ARG A 27 3.03 5.03 -18.64
C ARG A 27 3.24 3.84 -17.69
N THR A 28 2.23 3.44 -16.89
CA THR A 28 2.37 2.33 -15.95
C THR A 28 3.05 1.14 -16.61
N ARG A 29 4.16 0.71 -16.01
CA ARG A 29 4.89 -0.48 -16.46
C ARG A 29 4.06 -1.71 -16.11
N ASP A 30 3.53 -2.34 -17.12
CA ASP A 30 2.74 -3.58 -16.99
C ASP A 30 3.29 -4.60 -17.99
N LYS A 31 4.29 -5.35 -17.56
CA LYS A 31 4.88 -6.43 -18.34
C LYS A 31 4.19 -7.73 -17.94
N ARG A 32 3.74 -8.49 -18.92
CA ARG A 32 3.07 -9.78 -18.71
C ARG A 32 3.73 -10.87 -19.54
N VAL A 33 3.79 -12.06 -18.98
CA VAL A 33 4.18 -13.30 -19.66
C VAL A 33 2.96 -14.22 -19.65
N PRO A 34 2.10 -14.17 -20.68
CA PRO A 34 0.90 -15.00 -20.74
C PRO A 34 1.24 -16.48 -20.61
N GLY A 35 0.44 -17.22 -19.84
CA GLY A 35 0.66 -18.67 -19.63
C GLY A 35 1.79 -19.01 -18.67
N HIS A 36 2.50 -18.03 -18.11
CA HIS A 36 3.50 -18.29 -17.06
C HIS A 36 2.81 -18.72 -15.78
N GLN A 37 3.08 -19.94 -15.34
CA GLN A 37 2.44 -20.58 -14.19
C GLN A 37 3.47 -21.15 -13.19
N PRO A 38 4.30 -20.28 -12.55
CA PRO A 38 5.21 -20.71 -11.49
C PRO A 38 4.42 -21.24 -10.29
N PHE A 39 5.05 -21.99 -9.40
CA PHE A 39 4.43 -22.34 -8.14
C PHE A 39 4.38 -21.10 -7.22
N VAL A 40 3.19 -20.78 -6.71
CA VAL A 40 2.92 -19.57 -5.92
C VAL A 40 2.60 -19.95 -4.48
N SER A 41 3.16 -19.22 -3.50
CA SER A 41 2.73 -19.31 -2.10
C SER A 41 2.09 -18.00 -1.66
N VAL A 42 0.82 -18.04 -1.29
CA VAL A 42 0.11 -16.92 -0.68
C VAL A 42 0.29 -17.00 0.83
N ILE A 43 0.82 -15.94 1.44
CA ILE A 43 1.09 -15.86 2.88
C ILE A 43 0.20 -14.80 3.51
N ILE A 44 -0.51 -15.18 4.57
CA ILE A 44 -1.43 -14.33 5.31
C ILE A 44 -1.02 -14.38 6.79
N ALA A 45 -0.50 -13.25 7.31
CA ALA A 45 -0.28 -13.10 8.73
C ALA A 45 -1.59 -12.71 9.42
N ALA A 46 -2.03 -13.49 10.41
CA ALA A 46 -3.29 -13.28 11.11
C ALA A 46 -3.08 -13.15 12.63
N ARG A 47 -3.73 -12.16 13.25
CA ARG A 47 -3.80 -12.01 14.70
C ARG A 47 -5.11 -11.33 15.08
N ASN A 48 -6.01 -12.05 15.77
CA ASN A 48 -7.32 -11.58 16.20
C ASN A 48 -8.14 -11.00 15.03
N GLU A 49 -8.38 -11.84 14.03
CA GLU A 49 -9.09 -11.52 12.78
C GLU A 49 -10.33 -12.37 12.56
N GLU A 50 -10.96 -12.89 13.64
CA GLU A 50 -12.13 -13.77 13.54
C GLU A 50 -13.26 -13.20 12.67
N LYS A 51 -13.40 -11.86 12.62
CA LYS A 51 -14.43 -11.18 11.83
C LYS A 51 -14.11 -11.12 10.33
N ASN A 52 -12.82 -11.06 9.97
CA ASN A 52 -12.36 -10.77 8.62
C ASN A 52 -11.85 -12.03 7.90
N ILE A 53 -11.20 -12.94 8.61
CA ILE A 53 -10.52 -14.10 8.03
C ILE A 53 -11.42 -14.99 7.17
N PRO A 54 -12.74 -15.18 7.47
CA PRO A 54 -13.60 -15.97 6.58
C PRO A 54 -13.77 -15.36 5.19
N ALA A 55 -13.93 -14.04 5.10
CA ALA A 55 -14.06 -13.33 3.83
C ALA A 55 -12.74 -13.35 3.04
N CYS A 56 -11.61 -13.16 3.72
CA CYS A 56 -10.29 -13.26 3.13
C CYS A 56 -10.05 -14.65 2.51
N LEU A 57 -10.19 -15.71 3.29
CA LEU A 57 -10.00 -17.09 2.83
C LEU A 57 -10.99 -17.48 1.72
N GLY A 58 -12.25 -16.99 1.81
CA GLY A 58 -13.26 -17.21 0.79
C GLY A 58 -12.86 -16.70 -0.58
N THR A 59 -12.08 -15.61 -0.66
CA THR A 59 -11.61 -15.07 -1.94
C THR A 59 -10.24 -15.61 -2.35
N VAL A 60 -9.31 -15.79 -1.40
CA VAL A 60 -7.95 -16.26 -1.68
C VAL A 60 -7.94 -17.73 -2.13
N LEU A 61 -8.84 -18.57 -1.62
CA LEU A 61 -8.93 -19.99 -2.00
C LEU A 61 -9.76 -20.25 -3.26
N GLN A 62 -10.55 -19.26 -3.72
CA GLN A 62 -11.37 -19.33 -4.94
C GLN A 62 -10.69 -18.60 -6.11
N GLN A 63 -9.46 -18.99 -6.42
CA GLN A 63 -8.71 -18.41 -7.54
C GLN A 63 -8.89 -19.23 -8.83
N THR A 64 -8.79 -18.53 -9.97
CA THR A 64 -8.76 -19.17 -11.31
C THR A 64 -7.45 -19.90 -11.59
N TYR A 65 -6.42 -19.63 -10.81
CA TYR A 65 -5.11 -20.29 -10.91
C TYR A 65 -5.20 -21.77 -10.51
N PRO A 66 -4.49 -22.69 -11.21
CA PRO A 66 -4.58 -24.13 -10.92
C PRO A 66 -4.26 -24.44 -9.46
N ALA A 67 -5.13 -25.20 -8.78
CA ALA A 67 -5.02 -25.48 -7.35
C ALA A 67 -3.76 -26.28 -6.97
N ASP A 68 -3.19 -27.04 -7.91
CA ASP A 68 -1.93 -27.77 -7.78
C ASP A 68 -0.69 -26.87 -8.00
N ARG A 69 -0.90 -25.62 -8.43
CA ARG A 69 0.16 -24.63 -8.69
C ARG A 69 0.24 -23.50 -7.66
N PHE A 70 -0.61 -23.51 -6.63
CA PHE A 70 -0.46 -22.57 -5.53
C PHE A 70 -0.82 -23.19 -4.19
N GLU A 71 -0.30 -22.61 -3.13
CA GLU A 71 -0.64 -22.92 -1.76
C GLU A 71 -0.99 -21.64 -0.98
N VAL A 72 -1.80 -21.79 0.05
CA VAL A 72 -2.14 -20.71 0.99
C VAL A 72 -1.66 -21.09 2.37
N ILE A 73 -0.86 -20.22 2.98
CA ILE A 73 -0.30 -20.38 4.32
C ILE A 73 -0.79 -19.26 5.20
N VAL A 74 -1.68 -19.56 6.14
CA VAL A 74 -2.02 -18.62 7.20
C VAL A 74 -1.05 -18.82 8.36
N VAL A 75 -0.44 -17.73 8.80
CA VAL A 75 0.43 -17.75 9.99
C VAL A 75 -0.30 -17.06 11.12
N ASP A 76 -0.74 -17.85 12.11
CA ASP A 76 -1.38 -17.36 13.33
C ASP A 76 -0.33 -16.80 14.29
N ASP A 77 -0.35 -15.47 14.49
CA ASP A 77 0.52 -14.79 15.45
C ASP A 77 -0.12 -14.72 16.84
N HIS A 78 -0.36 -15.89 17.42
CA HIS A 78 -0.92 -16.05 18.79
C HIS A 78 -2.25 -15.35 18.97
N SER A 79 -3.23 -15.65 18.11
CA SER A 79 -4.61 -15.15 18.26
C SER A 79 -5.26 -15.70 19.55
N THR A 80 -6.04 -14.86 20.20
CA THR A 80 -6.78 -15.17 21.42
C THR A 80 -8.29 -15.29 21.18
N ASP A 81 -8.73 -15.05 19.95
CA ASP A 81 -10.11 -15.17 19.46
C ASP A 81 -10.30 -16.45 18.61
N GLN A 82 -11.37 -16.54 17.84
CA GLN A 82 -11.69 -17.70 17.00
C GLN A 82 -10.87 -17.80 15.70
N THR A 83 -9.92 -16.92 15.45
CA THR A 83 -9.14 -16.87 14.18
C THR A 83 -8.54 -18.23 13.82
N ALA A 84 -7.79 -18.85 14.74
CA ALA A 84 -7.13 -20.13 14.48
C ALA A 84 -8.13 -21.28 14.28
N ALA A 85 -9.26 -21.30 14.99
CA ALA A 85 -10.31 -22.30 14.84
C ALA A 85 -10.98 -22.20 13.46
N LEU A 86 -11.31 -20.98 13.03
CA LEU A 86 -11.88 -20.70 11.70
C LEU A 86 -10.92 -21.14 10.60
N CYS A 87 -9.62 -20.83 10.71
CA CYS A 87 -8.62 -21.27 9.73
C CYS A 87 -8.55 -22.80 9.61
N ARG A 88 -8.61 -23.55 10.73
CA ARG A 88 -8.62 -25.04 10.69
C ARG A 88 -9.85 -25.58 9.98
N GLN A 89 -11.03 -24.98 10.16
CA GLN A 89 -12.24 -25.37 9.44
C GLN A 89 -12.12 -25.20 7.93
N TRP A 90 -11.44 -24.13 7.47
CA TRP A 90 -11.15 -23.94 6.06
C TRP A 90 -10.13 -24.96 5.55
N GLY A 91 -9.07 -25.24 6.33
CA GLY A 91 -8.04 -26.22 5.97
C GLY A 91 -8.57 -27.63 5.74
N ALA A 92 -9.65 -28.01 6.43
CA ALA A 92 -10.30 -29.30 6.20
C ALA A 92 -10.95 -29.46 4.81
N ARG A 93 -11.15 -28.36 4.07
CA ARG A 93 -11.83 -28.32 2.76
C ARG A 93 -10.89 -28.18 1.58
N TYR A 94 -9.64 -27.72 1.80
CA TYR A 94 -8.71 -27.36 0.74
C TYR A 94 -7.35 -28.01 0.96
N THR A 95 -6.91 -28.84 0.02
CA THR A 95 -5.63 -29.55 0.11
C THR A 95 -4.41 -28.66 -0.07
N ASN A 96 -4.58 -27.51 -0.69
CA ASN A 96 -3.55 -26.50 -0.90
C ASN A 96 -3.53 -25.40 0.17
N PHE A 97 -4.18 -25.62 1.32
CA PHE A 97 -4.23 -24.71 2.45
C PHE A 97 -3.57 -25.31 3.68
N ARG A 98 -2.87 -24.50 4.45
CA ARG A 98 -2.39 -24.86 5.78
C ARG A 98 -2.31 -23.67 6.71
N ILE A 99 -2.48 -23.94 8.00
CA ILE A 99 -2.23 -23.00 9.08
C ILE A 99 -0.96 -23.38 9.81
N VAL A 100 -0.13 -22.39 10.14
CA VAL A 100 1.08 -22.54 10.97
C VAL A 100 1.03 -21.50 12.09
N THR A 101 1.66 -21.80 13.24
CA THR A 101 1.79 -20.84 14.32
C THR A 101 3.13 -20.10 14.20
N ALA A 102 3.13 -18.81 14.41
CA ALA A 102 4.37 -18.04 14.53
C ALA A 102 5.15 -18.51 15.76
N LEU A 103 6.39 -18.92 15.56
CA LEU A 103 7.31 -19.25 16.67
C LEU A 103 8.01 -17.97 17.14
N GLU A 104 8.47 -17.94 18.39
CA GLU A 104 9.32 -16.86 18.85
C GLU A 104 10.61 -16.79 18.04
N HIS A 105 11.03 -15.57 17.70
CA HIS A 105 12.25 -15.32 16.95
C HIS A 105 13.14 -14.34 17.72
N PRO A 106 14.48 -14.52 17.73
CA PRO A 106 15.38 -13.67 18.52
C PRO A 106 15.29 -12.18 18.16
N THR A 107 15.11 -11.85 16.90
CA THR A 107 15.15 -10.47 16.39
C THR A 107 13.86 -10.00 15.74
N LEU A 108 13.08 -10.90 15.12
CA LEU A 108 11.84 -10.54 14.41
C LEU A 108 10.64 -10.53 15.36
N ARG A 109 9.70 -9.59 15.12
CA ARG A 109 8.55 -9.40 16.00
C ARG A 109 7.27 -9.14 15.18
N GLY A 110 6.12 -9.54 15.74
CA GLY A 110 4.80 -9.25 15.20
C GLY A 110 4.63 -9.74 13.78
N LYS A 111 4.04 -8.92 12.91
CA LYS A 111 3.75 -9.27 11.52
C LYS A 111 4.99 -9.69 10.74
N THR A 112 6.13 -9.04 10.94
CA THR A 112 7.39 -9.38 10.27
C THR A 112 7.83 -10.82 10.59
N ASN A 113 7.73 -11.23 11.86
CA ASN A 113 8.01 -12.59 12.29
C ASN A 113 7.04 -13.61 11.66
N ALA A 114 5.75 -13.30 11.68
CA ALA A 114 4.73 -14.16 11.06
C ALA A 114 4.97 -14.34 9.55
N LEU A 115 5.27 -13.25 8.83
CA LEU A 115 5.59 -13.31 7.41
C LEU A 115 6.85 -14.13 7.13
N HIS A 116 7.92 -13.89 7.89
CA HIS A 116 9.16 -14.67 7.79
C HIS A 116 8.89 -16.17 7.96
N ARG A 117 8.14 -16.54 9.00
CA ARG A 117 7.76 -17.94 9.23
C ARG A 117 6.97 -18.56 8.08
N GLY A 118 6.03 -17.80 7.50
CA GLY A 118 5.29 -18.23 6.32
C GLY A 118 6.18 -18.44 5.10
N ILE A 119 7.13 -17.52 4.87
CA ILE A 119 8.09 -17.60 3.75
C ILE A 119 9.02 -18.80 3.91
N GLU A 120 9.54 -19.08 5.10
CA GLU A 120 10.36 -20.27 5.37
C GLU A 120 9.62 -21.55 5.00
N GLN A 121 8.36 -21.65 5.40
CA GLN A 121 7.51 -22.81 5.16
C GLN A 121 6.98 -22.91 3.73
N SER A 122 7.16 -21.87 2.91
CA SER A 122 6.63 -21.80 1.55
C SER A 122 7.44 -22.60 0.54
N ARG A 123 6.75 -23.18 -0.47
CA ARG A 123 7.36 -23.88 -1.60
C ARG A 123 7.40 -23.01 -2.85
N GLY A 124 6.70 -21.87 -2.84
CA GLY A 124 6.52 -21.01 -3.99
C GLY A 124 7.82 -20.40 -4.50
N GLU A 125 7.98 -20.38 -5.80
CA GLU A 125 8.95 -19.53 -6.48
C GLU A 125 8.58 -18.05 -6.30
N ILE A 126 7.29 -17.77 -6.36
CA ILE A 126 6.71 -16.44 -6.15
C ILE A 126 5.92 -16.44 -4.84
N ILE A 127 6.20 -15.47 -4.00
CA ILE A 127 5.51 -15.24 -2.74
C ILE A 127 4.54 -14.06 -2.91
N LEU A 128 3.28 -14.28 -2.57
CA LEU A 128 2.25 -13.24 -2.50
C LEU A 128 1.89 -13.01 -1.04
N ILE A 129 1.78 -11.75 -0.65
CA ILE A 129 1.35 -11.35 0.69
C ILE A 129 0.04 -10.59 0.59
N THR A 130 -0.91 -10.96 1.44
CA THR A 130 -2.10 -10.17 1.71
C THR A 130 -2.42 -10.19 3.21
N ASP A 131 -3.23 -9.23 3.68
CA ASP A 131 -3.64 -9.17 5.08
C ASP A 131 -4.94 -9.93 5.30
N ALA A 132 -5.18 -10.38 6.53
CA ALA A 132 -6.36 -11.17 6.90
C ALA A 132 -7.69 -10.41 6.83
N ASP A 133 -7.65 -9.08 6.70
CA ASP A 133 -8.79 -8.17 6.51
C ASP A 133 -9.03 -7.79 5.04
N CYS A 134 -8.33 -8.43 4.12
CA CYS A 134 -8.37 -8.15 2.69
C CYS A 134 -9.17 -9.20 1.92
N THR A 135 -9.78 -8.76 0.81
CA THR A 135 -10.39 -9.62 -0.21
C THR A 135 -9.72 -9.36 -1.56
N VAL A 136 -9.58 -10.41 -2.37
CA VAL A 136 -8.85 -10.38 -3.63
C VAL A 136 -9.76 -10.79 -4.80
N PRO A 137 -9.53 -10.31 -6.03
CA PRO A 137 -10.29 -10.79 -7.19
C PRO A 137 -9.95 -12.25 -7.54
N PRO A 138 -10.83 -13.00 -8.20
CA PRO A 138 -10.60 -14.41 -8.56
C PRO A 138 -9.36 -14.64 -9.44
N THR A 139 -8.88 -13.62 -10.13
CA THR A 139 -7.74 -13.66 -11.04
C THR A 139 -6.44 -13.17 -10.42
N TRP A 140 -6.43 -12.83 -9.12
CA TRP A 140 -5.32 -12.16 -8.44
C TRP A 140 -4.01 -12.95 -8.50
N VAL A 141 -4.04 -14.25 -8.21
CA VAL A 141 -2.85 -15.11 -8.26
C VAL A 141 -2.33 -15.23 -9.69
N GLU A 142 -3.21 -15.50 -10.66
CA GLU A 142 -2.85 -15.64 -12.06
C GLU A 142 -2.22 -14.38 -12.65
N HIS A 143 -2.89 -13.25 -12.49
CA HIS A 143 -2.41 -11.98 -13.02
C HIS A 143 -1.13 -11.51 -12.31
N THR A 144 -0.93 -11.85 -11.05
CA THR A 144 0.36 -11.58 -10.36
C THR A 144 1.46 -12.47 -10.94
N ALA A 145 1.23 -13.79 -11.04
CA ALA A 145 2.20 -14.75 -11.57
C ALA A 145 2.69 -14.38 -12.97
N GLN A 146 1.78 -13.94 -13.85
CA GLN A 146 2.11 -13.51 -15.21
C GLN A 146 3.05 -12.28 -15.28
N ARG A 147 3.28 -11.56 -14.20
CA ARG A 147 4.19 -10.42 -14.15
C ARG A 147 5.64 -10.78 -13.82
N TYR A 148 5.88 -12.04 -13.52
CA TYR A 148 7.20 -12.53 -13.16
C TYR A 148 7.91 -13.19 -14.34
N ASP A 149 8.55 -12.39 -15.19
CA ASP A 149 9.61 -12.94 -16.05
C ASP A 149 10.88 -13.20 -15.22
N SER A 150 11.94 -13.67 -15.86
CA SER A 150 13.20 -14.01 -15.18
C SER A 150 13.88 -12.84 -14.45
N GLY A 151 13.57 -11.59 -14.81
CA GLY A 151 14.21 -10.39 -14.26
C GLY A 151 13.42 -9.73 -13.13
N VAL A 152 12.11 -9.99 -13.01
CA VAL A 152 11.27 -9.31 -12.01
C VAL A 152 11.45 -9.92 -10.62
N GLY A 153 11.88 -9.10 -9.67
CA GLY A 153 12.10 -9.49 -8.28
C GLY A 153 10.94 -9.15 -7.34
N ILE A 154 10.22 -8.05 -7.60
CA ILE A 154 9.16 -7.59 -6.70
C ILE A 154 8.07 -6.82 -7.46
N VAL A 155 6.82 -7.06 -7.07
CA VAL A 155 5.63 -6.40 -7.64
C VAL A 155 4.77 -5.88 -6.50
N GLY A 156 4.57 -4.55 -6.46
CA GLY A 156 3.55 -3.92 -5.63
C GLY A 156 2.21 -3.91 -6.35
N GLY A 157 1.12 -3.88 -5.59
CA GLY A 157 -0.22 -3.84 -6.16
C GLY A 157 -1.10 -2.75 -5.54
N MET A 158 -2.16 -2.40 -6.25
CA MET A 158 -3.15 -1.43 -5.77
C MET A 158 -4.07 -2.08 -4.75
N THR A 159 -4.32 -1.38 -3.65
CA THR A 159 -5.34 -1.72 -2.67
C THR A 159 -6.23 -0.50 -2.45
N LEU A 160 -7.53 -0.71 -2.42
CA LEU A 160 -8.50 0.30 -2.01
C LEU A 160 -9.22 -0.18 -0.75
N GLN A 161 -9.80 0.74 -0.01
CA GLN A 161 -10.65 0.38 1.11
C GLN A 161 -12.10 0.24 0.66
N LYS A 162 -12.85 -0.66 1.31
CA LYS A 162 -14.30 -0.73 1.15
C LYS A 162 -14.90 0.65 1.45
N ALA A 163 -15.86 1.11 0.65
CA ALA A 163 -16.39 2.47 0.75
C ALA A 163 -17.92 2.47 0.58
N GLU A 164 -18.64 2.41 1.69
CA GLU A 164 -20.10 2.50 1.76
C GLU A 164 -20.55 3.83 2.34
N THR A 165 -19.77 4.41 3.25
CA THR A 165 -20.00 5.71 3.90
C THR A 165 -19.04 6.79 3.39
N TRP A 166 -19.32 8.06 3.73
CA TRP A 166 -18.43 9.18 3.40
C TRP A 166 -17.05 9.03 4.07
N PHE A 167 -17.02 8.57 5.32
CA PHE A 167 -15.76 8.37 6.06
C PHE A 167 -14.89 7.28 5.44
N GLU A 168 -15.49 6.20 4.97
CA GLU A 168 -14.79 5.12 4.26
C GLU A 168 -14.36 5.58 2.86
N GLY A 169 -15.20 6.35 2.17
CA GLY A 169 -14.90 6.90 0.84
C GLY A 169 -13.68 7.83 0.85
N ILE A 170 -13.55 8.67 1.87
CA ILE A 170 -12.37 9.51 2.08
C ILE A 170 -11.11 8.65 2.23
N GLN A 171 -11.17 7.60 3.04
CA GLN A 171 -10.05 6.68 3.24
C GLN A 171 -9.68 5.94 1.95
N SER A 172 -10.67 5.50 1.18
CA SER A 172 -10.45 4.83 -0.11
C SER A 172 -9.76 5.75 -1.13
N LEU A 173 -10.16 7.04 -1.20
CA LEU A 173 -9.50 8.03 -2.06
C LEU A 173 -8.08 8.36 -1.59
N ASP A 174 -7.85 8.41 -0.29
CA ASP A 174 -6.52 8.60 0.28
C ASP A 174 -5.56 7.46 -0.10
N TRP A 175 -6.04 6.21 -0.06
CA TRP A 175 -5.28 5.07 -0.55
C TRP A 175 -5.07 5.12 -2.07
N ALA A 176 -6.08 5.48 -2.85
CA ALA A 176 -5.95 5.65 -4.29
C ALA A 176 -4.89 6.70 -4.65
N TYR A 177 -4.85 7.80 -3.90
CA TYR A 177 -3.85 8.86 -4.08
C TYR A 177 -2.44 8.37 -3.73
N LEU A 178 -2.26 7.80 -2.55
CA LEU A 178 -0.96 7.32 -2.06
C LEU A 178 -0.39 6.21 -2.94
N LEU A 179 -1.19 5.19 -3.27
CA LEU A 179 -0.73 4.05 -4.06
C LEU A 179 -0.64 4.39 -5.55
N GLY A 180 -1.46 5.32 -6.04
CA GLY A 180 -1.29 5.91 -7.36
C GLY A 180 0.05 6.64 -7.49
N LEU A 181 0.45 7.42 -6.46
CA LEU A 181 1.76 8.04 -6.39
C LEU A 181 2.88 6.99 -6.41
N ALA A 182 2.76 5.93 -5.60
CA ALA A 182 3.74 4.84 -5.56
C ALA A 182 3.89 4.16 -6.94
N SER A 183 2.78 3.81 -7.60
CA SER A 183 2.78 3.23 -8.95
C SER A 183 3.38 4.19 -9.99
N SER A 184 3.02 5.47 -9.93
CA SER A 184 3.54 6.51 -10.82
C SER A 184 5.05 6.64 -10.71
N THR A 185 5.58 6.75 -9.49
CA THR A 185 7.02 6.92 -9.25
C THR A 185 7.81 5.67 -9.64
N VAL A 186 7.27 4.47 -9.44
CA VAL A 186 7.83 3.22 -9.98
C VAL A 186 7.91 3.28 -11.50
N SER A 187 6.85 3.76 -12.17
CA SER A 187 6.80 3.88 -13.64
C SER A 187 7.78 4.91 -14.19
N LEU A 188 8.15 5.90 -13.39
CA LEU A 188 9.15 6.93 -13.69
C LEU A 188 10.56 6.56 -13.23
N TYR A 189 10.80 5.30 -12.84
CA TYR A 189 12.09 4.79 -12.31
C TYR A 189 12.58 5.44 -11.02
N HIS A 190 11.65 5.99 -10.23
CA HIS A 190 11.89 6.54 -8.89
C HIS A 190 11.05 5.83 -7.84
N PRO A 191 11.29 4.52 -7.57
CA PRO A 191 10.47 3.74 -6.64
C PRO A 191 10.56 4.30 -5.23
N LEU A 192 9.43 4.70 -4.67
CA LEU A 192 9.37 5.35 -3.36
C LEU A 192 8.75 4.48 -2.28
N SER A 193 7.70 3.74 -2.59
CA SER A 193 6.92 3.01 -1.58
C SER A 193 6.15 1.84 -2.18
N THR A 194 5.64 0.99 -1.30
CA THR A 194 4.71 -0.09 -1.61
C THR A 194 3.76 -0.28 -0.43
N ILE A 195 2.82 -1.23 -0.53
CA ILE A 195 1.92 -1.63 0.54
C ILE A 195 1.96 -3.13 0.75
N GLY A 196 1.99 -3.57 2.01
CA GLY A 196 2.21 -4.97 2.39
C GLY A 196 1.03 -5.90 2.13
N ASN A 197 -0.18 -5.37 2.04
CA ASN A 197 -1.37 -6.20 1.84
C ASN A 197 -1.67 -6.54 0.37
N ASN A 198 -0.85 -6.07 -0.56
CA ASN A 198 -0.85 -6.46 -1.96
C ASN A 198 0.58 -6.39 -2.52
N LEU A 199 1.44 -7.21 -1.94
CA LEU A 199 2.85 -7.27 -2.28
C LEU A 199 3.21 -8.68 -2.71
N SER A 200 3.99 -8.81 -3.77
CA SER A 200 4.55 -10.09 -4.18
C SER A 200 6.03 -9.94 -4.53
N PHE A 201 6.78 -11.02 -4.36
CA PHE A 201 8.20 -11.04 -4.71
C PHE A 201 8.66 -12.45 -5.08
N ARG A 202 9.71 -12.50 -5.88
CA ARG A 202 10.43 -13.74 -6.16
C ARG A 202 11.17 -14.19 -4.91
N LYS A 203 11.04 -15.46 -4.52
CA LYS A 203 11.72 -16.00 -3.32
C LYS A 203 13.24 -15.84 -3.42
N ALA A 204 13.83 -15.99 -4.60
CA ALA A 204 15.25 -15.72 -4.82
C ALA A 204 15.65 -14.27 -4.53
N ALA A 205 14.80 -13.29 -4.89
CA ALA A 205 15.07 -11.87 -4.59
C ALA A 205 15.03 -11.59 -3.07
N TYR A 206 14.12 -12.26 -2.33
CA TYR A 206 14.07 -12.22 -0.88
C TYR A 206 15.33 -12.81 -0.24
N VAL A 207 15.80 -13.96 -0.74
CA VAL A 207 17.04 -14.60 -0.26
C VAL A 207 18.27 -13.75 -0.57
N ASP A 208 18.33 -13.12 -1.76
CA ASP A 208 19.46 -12.26 -2.16
C ASP A 208 19.69 -11.08 -1.20
N VAL A 209 18.65 -10.58 -0.54
CA VAL A 209 18.76 -9.51 0.46
C VAL A 209 18.90 -10.04 1.89
N GLY A 210 18.99 -11.37 2.06
CA GLY A 210 19.10 -12.05 3.34
C GLY A 210 17.81 -12.10 4.15
N GLY A 211 16.66 -11.84 3.51
CA GLY A 211 15.35 -11.89 4.14
C GLY A 211 15.14 -10.84 5.22
N TYR A 212 14.06 -10.98 5.98
CA TYR A 212 13.73 -10.07 7.08
C TYR A 212 14.76 -10.09 8.22
N GLU A 213 15.55 -11.15 8.38
CA GLU A 213 16.57 -11.26 9.42
C GLU A 213 17.72 -10.27 9.21
N ASN A 214 18.07 -9.98 7.95
CA ASN A 214 19.16 -9.06 7.59
C ASN A 214 18.70 -7.66 7.20
N ILE A 215 17.37 -7.40 7.26
CA ILE A 215 16.80 -6.08 7.02
C ILE A 215 16.52 -5.42 8.38
N PRO A 216 16.91 -4.15 8.62
CA PRO A 216 16.58 -3.45 9.84
C PRO A 216 15.07 -3.47 10.12
N PHE A 217 14.70 -3.71 11.38
CA PHE A 217 13.29 -3.72 11.79
C PHE A 217 12.61 -2.39 11.46
N SER A 218 11.42 -2.48 10.88
CA SER A 218 10.55 -1.33 10.61
C SER A 218 9.09 -1.70 10.91
N VAL A 219 8.30 -0.72 11.30
CA VAL A 219 6.84 -0.84 11.44
C VAL A 219 6.12 -0.86 10.07
N THR A 220 6.90 -0.70 8.99
CA THR A 220 6.51 -0.84 7.58
C THR A 220 7.45 -1.85 6.93
N GLU A 221 7.26 -3.13 7.25
CA GLU A 221 8.08 -4.25 6.79
C GLU A 221 8.09 -4.42 5.27
N ASP A 222 7.00 -4.06 4.64
CA ASP A 222 6.78 -4.03 3.20
C ASP A 222 7.72 -3.03 2.49
N PHE A 223 7.76 -1.81 3.02
CA PHE A 223 8.58 -0.74 2.47
C PHE A 223 10.08 -1.07 2.55
N VAL A 224 10.55 -1.58 3.69
CA VAL A 224 11.98 -1.89 3.85
C VAL A 224 12.39 -3.09 2.99
N LEU A 225 11.54 -4.10 2.83
CA LEU A 225 11.79 -5.22 1.90
C LEU A 225 11.83 -4.75 0.45
N PHE A 226 10.83 -3.96 0.02
CA PHE A 226 10.79 -3.39 -1.31
C PHE A 226 12.07 -2.60 -1.61
N ARG A 227 12.46 -1.70 -0.71
CA ARG A 227 13.66 -0.89 -0.85
C ARG A 227 14.93 -1.73 -0.87
N ALA A 228 15.03 -2.79 -0.06
CA ALA A 228 16.18 -3.69 -0.05
C ALA A 228 16.36 -4.38 -1.40
N ILE A 229 15.29 -4.97 -1.96
CA ILE A 229 15.34 -5.64 -3.27
C ILE A 229 15.69 -4.65 -4.40
N VAL A 230 15.03 -3.49 -4.44
CA VAL A 230 15.29 -2.44 -5.46
C VAL A 230 16.74 -1.95 -5.41
N ARG A 231 17.32 -1.79 -4.23
CA ARG A 231 18.71 -1.34 -4.05
C ARG A 231 19.77 -2.31 -4.57
N THR A 232 19.44 -3.58 -4.71
CA THR A 232 20.39 -4.56 -5.30
C THR A 232 20.71 -4.25 -6.75
N LYS A 233 19.80 -3.56 -7.47
CA LYS A 233 19.86 -3.31 -8.92
C LYS A 233 19.98 -4.59 -9.77
N ARG A 234 19.75 -5.76 -9.16
CA ARG A 234 19.77 -7.08 -9.82
C ARG A 234 18.41 -7.47 -10.33
N TRP A 235 17.35 -6.90 -9.72
CA TRP A 235 15.97 -7.26 -9.96
C TRP A 235 15.17 -6.07 -10.47
N ASP A 236 14.34 -6.30 -11.48
CA ASP A 236 13.30 -5.37 -11.89
C ASP A 236 12.18 -5.31 -10.85
N TYR A 237 11.46 -4.20 -10.86
CA TYR A 237 10.32 -3.95 -9.99
C TYR A 237 9.15 -3.36 -10.79
N LEU A 238 7.93 -3.76 -10.42
CA LEU A 238 6.69 -3.31 -11.07
C LEU A 238 5.69 -2.80 -10.03
N TYR A 239 4.79 -1.93 -10.47
CA TYR A 239 3.63 -1.51 -9.70
C TYR A 239 2.44 -1.26 -10.64
N PRO A 240 1.82 -2.33 -11.18
CA PRO A 240 0.74 -2.22 -12.15
C PRO A 240 -0.52 -1.63 -11.51
N ILE A 241 -1.29 -0.88 -12.32
CA ILE A 241 -2.66 -0.46 -11.99
C ILE A 241 -3.59 -1.32 -12.86
N ASP A 242 -4.07 -2.42 -12.26
CA ASP A 242 -4.88 -3.42 -12.95
C ASP A 242 -6.06 -3.82 -12.04
N PRO A 243 -7.33 -3.72 -12.51
CA PRO A 243 -8.49 -4.12 -11.72
C PRO A 243 -8.48 -5.61 -11.33
N ASN A 244 -7.80 -6.47 -12.12
CA ASN A 244 -7.66 -7.90 -11.83
C ASN A 244 -6.66 -8.19 -10.69
N LEU A 245 -5.94 -7.18 -10.22
CA LEU A 245 -5.03 -7.25 -9.07
C LEU A 245 -5.49 -6.39 -7.90
N LEU A 246 -6.64 -5.72 -8.03
CA LEU A 246 -7.10 -4.79 -7.02
C LEU A 246 -7.56 -5.52 -5.76
N VAL A 247 -6.81 -5.37 -4.69
CA VAL A 247 -7.18 -5.84 -3.35
C VAL A 247 -8.12 -4.83 -2.68
N VAL A 248 -9.07 -5.33 -1.91
CA VAL A 248 -9.98 -4.50 -1.11
C VAL A 248 -9.78 -4.83 0.36
N SER A 249 -9.39 -3.83 1.15
CA SER A 249 -9.16 -3.91 2.61
C SER A 249 -10.30 -3.26 3.38
N GLN A 250 -10.45 -3.61 4.65
CA GLN A 250 -11.42 -2.96 5.54
C GLN A 250 -10.93 -1.56 5.94
N PRO A 251 -11.80 -0.54 5.96
CA PRO A 251 -11.45 0.80 6.43
C PRO A 251 -11.29 0.84 7.96
N CYS A 252 -10.61 1.86 8.47
CA CYS A 252 -10.63 2.18 9.89
C CYS A 252 -12.05 2.57 10.31
N SER A 253 -12.54 1.98 11.40
CA SER A 253 -13.90 2.21 11.89
C SER A 253 -14.07 3.58 12.58
N THR A 254 -12.96 4.13 13.12
CA THR A 254 -12.96 5.38 13.87
C THR A 254 -11.83 6.32 13.42
N PHE A 255 -12.05 7.62 13.63
CA PHE A 255 -11.01 8.63 13.38
C PHE A 255 -9.74 8.39 14.20
N LYS A 256 -9.87 7.88 15.42
CA LYS A 256 -8.74 7.53 16.28
C LYS A 256 -7.89 6.41 15.68
N GLU A 257 -8.51 5.40 15.10
CA GLU A 257 -7.81 4.31 14.38
C GLU A 257 -7.11 4.84 13.13
N LEU A 258 -7.79 5.69 12.36
CA LEU A 258 -7.22 6.35 11.19
C LEU A 258 -5.97 7.17 11.57
N LEU A 259 -6.02 7.97 12.63
CA LEU A 259 -4.86 8.73 13.12
C LEU A 259 -3.70 7.82 13.54
N ARG A 260 -3.98 6.69 14.21
CA ARG A 260 -2.96 5.70 14.57
C ARG A 260 -2.32 5.06 13.32
N GLN A 261 -3.12 4.75 12.31
CA GLN A 261 -2.63 4.23 11.03
C GLN A 261 -1.72 5.26 10.35
N LYS A 262 -2.14 6.55 10.29
CA LYS A 262 -1.35 7.64 9.70
C LYS A 262 -0.06 7.91 10.48
N HIS A 263 -0.10 7.87 11.81
CA HIS A 263 1.09 7.98 12.65
C HIS A 263 2.09 6.85 12.33
N ARG A 264 1.64 5.60 12.26
CA ARG A 264 2.49 4.44 11.91
C ARG A 264 3.13 4.60 10.53
N TRP A 265 2.34 4.99 9.53
CA TRP A 265 2.86 5.21 8.17
C TRP A 265 3.82 6.41 8.10
N GLY A 266 3.52 7.48 8.80
CA GLY A 266 4.39 8.65 8.87
C GLY A 266 5.75 8.33 9.52
N LYS A 267 5.76 7.53 10.59
CA LYS A 267 7.01 7.05 11.20
C LYS A 267 7.82 6.17 10.25
N GLY A 268 7.18 5.21 9.57
CA GLY A 268 7.85 4.38 8.55
C GLY A 268 8.30 5.18 7.33
N GLY A 269 7.61 6.28 7.01
CA GLY A 269 7.94 7.16 5.89
C GLY A 269 9.16 8.08 6.13
N LEU A 270 9.66 8.19 7.35
CA LEU A 270 10.87 9.00 7.63
C LEU A 270 12.13 8.45 6.94
N ASP A 271 12.14 7.17 6.61
CA ASP A 271 13.24 6.52 5.89
C ASP A 271 13.20 6.73 4.36
N ILE A 272 12.31 7.58 3.87
CA ILE A 272 12.15 7.83 2.43
C ILE A 272 13.41 8.49 1.85
N ASN A 273 13.67 8.27 0.56
CA ASN A 273 14.79 8.90 -0.12
C ASN A 273 14.55 10.41 -0.39
N LEU A 274 15.58 11.11 -0.85
CA LEU A 274 15.53 12.57 -1.11
C LEU A 274 14.41 12.95 -2.11
N THR A 275 14.17 12.12 -3.14
CA THR A 275 13.07 12.35 -4.10
C THR A 275 11.71 12.32 -3.41
N GLY A 276 11.47 11.33 -2.57
CA GLY A 276 10.22 11.23 -1.81
C GLY A 276 10.05 12.36 -0.81
N PHE A 277 11.13 12.74 -0.13
CA PHE A 277 11.12 13.92 0.73
C PHE A 277 10.77 15.20 -0.04
N GLY A 278 11.35 15.40 -1.24
CA GLY A 278 11.03 16.53 -2.12
C GLY A 278 9.54 16.58 -2.51
N ILE A 279 8.97 15.42 -2.87
CA ILE A 279 7.54 15.30 -3.20
C ILE A 279 6.67 15.70 -2.01
N MET A 280 6.98 15.20 -0.81
CA MET A 280 6.25 15.56 0.41
C MET A 280 6.41 17.04 0.77
N ALA A 281 7.63 17.60 0.65
CA ALA A 281 7.90 19.00 0.96
C ALA A 281 7.16 19.95 0.01
N ILE A 282 7.16 19.68 -1.31
CA ILE A 282 6.40 20.48 -2.28
C ILE A 282 4.90 20.42 -1.93
N GLY A 283 4.37 19.23 -1.66
CA GLY A 283 2.98 19.06 -1.26
C GLY A 283 2.64 19.86 0.01
N TYR A 284 3.43 19.71 1.05
CA TYR A 284 3.23 20.43 2.32
C TYR A 284 3.31 21.95 2.16
N LEU A 285 4.38 22.43 1.52
CA LEU A 285 4.59 23.88 1.32
C LEU A 285 3.51 24.49 0.42
N ALA A 286 3.08 23.81 -0.63
CA ALA A 286 1.97 24.29 -1.47
C ALA A 286 0.70 24.51 -0.63
N HIS A 287 0.31 23.56 0.21
CA HIS A 287 -0.84 23.71 1.11
C HIS A 287 -0.63 24.87 2.10
N LEU A 288 0.54 24.93 2.74
CA LEU A 288 0.87 25.97 3.72
C LEU A 288 0.75 27.37 3.10
N PHE A 289 1.32 27.59 1.91
CA PHE A 289 1.32 28.89 1.28
C PHE A 289 -0.01 29.25 0.63
N ILE A 290 -0.79 28.30 0.13
CA ILE A 290 -2.18 28.54 -0.31
C ILE A 290 -3.03 29.04 0.88
N LEU A 291 -2.97 28.33 2.02
CA LEU A 291 -3.72 28.71 3.21
C LEU A 291 -3.21 30.04 3.80
N GLY A 292 -1.88 30.25 3.84
CA GLY A 292 -1.30 31.53 4.27
C GLY A 292 -1.75 32.70 3.41
N THR A 293 -1.78 32.52 2.08
CA THR A 293 -2.25 33.55 1.15
C THR A 293 -3.76 33.79 1.29
N LEU A 294 -4.52 32.78 1.63
CA LEU A 294 -5.96 32.93 1.91
C LEU A 294 -6.24 33.78 3.15
N LEU A 295 -5.38 33.65 4.18
CA LEU A 295 -5.58 34.35 5.47
C LEU A 295 -4.95 35.76 5.49
N TRP A 296 -3.81 35.98 4.84
CA TRP A 296 -3.00 37.21 4.97
C TRP A 296 -2.62 37.86 3.64
N GLY A 297 -3.04 37.28 2.49
CA GLY A 297 -2.70 37.77 1.16
C GLY A 297 -3.92 38.04 0.30
N SER A 298 -3.73 37.90 -1.01
CA SER A 298 -4.79 38.07 -2.00
C SER A 298 -5.77 36.91 -2.03
N PHE A 299 -7.03 37.14 -1.70
CA PHE A 299 -8.10 36.15 -1.80
C PHE A 299 -8.26 35.58 -3.22
N LEU A 300 -8.11 36.41 -4.24
CA LEU A 300 -8.21 36.00 -5.63
C LEU A 300 -7.08 35.00 -6.01
N ILE A 301 -5.83 35.28 -5.60
CA ILE A 301 -4.70 34.40 -5.86
C ILE A 301 -4.88 33.09 -5.10
N ALA A 302 -5.23 33.14 -3.83
CA ALA A 302 -5.40 31.95 -3.00
C ALA A 302 -6.53 31.03 -3.50
N SER A 303 -7.69 31.59 -3.83
CA SER A 303 -8.84 30.83 -4.35
C SER A 303 -8.54 30.23 -5.72
N SER A 304 -7.86 30.97 -6.61
CA SER A 304 -7.42 30.45 -7.90
C SER A 304 -6.41 29.31 -7.73
N ALA A 305 -5.43 29.45 -6.81
CA ALA A 305 -4.45 28.42 -6.52
C ALA A 305 -5.11 27.15 -5.95
N LEU A 306 -6.07 27.31 -5.03
CA LEU A 306 -6.83 26.20 -4.46
C LEU A 306 -7.64 25.48 -5.53
N LEU A 307 -8.29 26.20 -6.43
CA LEU A 307 -9.03 25.61 -7.56
C LEU A 307 -8.10 24.83 -8.48
N MET A 308 -6.96 25.38 -8.86
CA MET A 308 -5.98 24.70 -9.72
C MET A 308 -5.42 23.43 -9.06
N LYS A 309 -5.15 23.50 -7.76
CA LYS A 309 -4.73 22.35 -6.96
C LYS A 309 -5.83 21.27 -6.95
N PHE A 310 -7.08 21.62 -6.74
CA PHE A 310 -8.20 20.68 -6.75
C PHE A 310 -8.38 20.01 -8.11
N LEU A 311 -8.26 20.76 -9.19
CA LEU A 311 -8.33 20.22 -10.54
C LEU A 311 -7.17 19.25 -10.84
N ALA A 312 -5.97 19.56 -10.39
CA ALA A 312 -4.81 18.68 -10.53
C ALA A 312 -5.00 17.36 -9.77
N ASP A 313 -5.42 17.41 -8.50
CA ASP A 313 -5.69 16.22 -7.70
C ASP A 313 -6.82 15.39 -8.25
N TYR A 314 -7.89 16.05 -8.72
CA TYR A 314 -8.99 15.38 -9.39
C TYR A 314 -8.53 14.62 -10.63
N LEU A 315 -7.73 15.25 -11.47
CA LEU A 315 -7.17 14.63 -12.67
C LEU A 315 -6.30 13.41 -12.31
N PHE A 316 -5.45 13.53 -11.29
CA PHE A 316 -4.60 12.43 -10.85
C PHE A 316 -5.43 11.24 -10.32
N LEU A 317 -6.38 11.50 -9.43
CA LEU A 317 -7.29 10.48 -8.91
C LEU A 317 -8.16 9.88 -10.01
N TYR A 318 -8.69 10.70 -10.92
CA TYR A 318 -9.47 10.21 -12.06
C TYR A 318 -8.65 9.22 -12.92
N GLN A 319 -7.40 9.56 -13.28
CA GLN A 319 -6.56 8.66 -14.08
C GLN A 319 -6.28 7.34 -13.35
N THR A 320 -6.02 7.39 -12.05
CA THR A 320 -5.79 6.21 -11.22
C THR A 320 -7.03 5.33 -11.12
N LEU A 321 -8.16 5.93 -10.75
CA LEU A 321 -9.42 5.22 -10.55
C LEU A 321 -10.05 4.73 -11.87
N ASN A 322 -9.84 5.43 -12.96
CA ASN A 322 -10.30 4.99 -14.28
C ASN A 322 -9.60 3.70 -14.71
N LYS A 323 -8.27 3.60 -14.50
CA LYS A 323 -7.54 2.35 -14.76
C LYS A 323 -8.01 1.21 -13.86
N LEU A 324 -8.40 1.49 -12.62
CA LEU A 324 -8.95 0.51 -11.68
C LEU A 324 -10.44 0.21 -11.90
N GLN A 325 -11.11 0.90 -12.82
CA GLN A 325 -12.57 0.82 -13.03
C GLN A 325 -13.36 1.16 -11.76
N ARG A 326 -12.92 2.17 -11.01
CA ARG A 326 -13.48 2.61 -9.72
C ARG A 326 -13.79 4.11 -9.66
N THR A 327 -14.10 4.74 -10.80
CA THR A 327 -14.40 6.19 -10.88
C THR A 327 -15.58 6.63 -10.02
N GLY A 328 -16.49 5.72 -9.67
CA GLY A 328 -17.61 6.01 -8.76
C GLY A 328 -17.17 6.50 -7.36
N LEU A 329 -15.91 6.25 -6.96
CA LEU A 329 -15.35 6.79 -5.71
C LEU A 329 -15.14 8.31 -5.75
N LEU A 330 -15.08 8.92 -6.94
CA LEU A 330 -14.91 10.38 -7.09
C LEU A 330 -16.08 11.18 -6.51
N LYS A 331 -17.22 10.56 -6.23
CA LYS A 331 -18.32 11.20 -5.48
C LYS A 331 -17.88 11.71 -4.10
N TYR A 332 -16.83 11.12 -3.52
CA TYR A 332 -16.27 11.51 -2.23
C TYR A 332 -15.17 12.58 -2.33
N PHE A 333 -14.85 13.06 -3.54
CA PHE A 333 -13.68 13.91 -3.81
C PHE A 333 -13.63 15.20 -2.97
N TYR A 334 -14.76 15.92 -2.86
CA TYR A 334 -14.76 17.19 -2.09
C TYR A 334 -14.51 16.94 -0.60
N ALA A 335 -15.12 15.92 -0.01
CA ALA A 335 -14.87 15.55 1.37
C ALA A 335 -13.41 15.08 1.57
N PHE A 336 -12.87 14.33 0.60
CA PHE A 336 -11.47 13.93 0.59
C PHE A 336 -10.53 15.15 0.57
N GLN A 337 -10.81 16.18 -0.24
CA GLN A 337 -9.96 17.37 -0.30
C GLN A 337 -9.88 18.13 1.03
N LEU A 338 -11.00 18.25 1.74
CA LEU A 338 -11.01 18.86 3.08
C LEU A 338 -10.17 18.04 4.07
N TYR A 339 -10.39 16.71 4.07
CA TYR A 339 -9.58 15.80 4.88
C TYR A 339 -8.10 15.89 4.52
N TYR A 340 -7.77 15.86 3.22
CA TYR A 340 -6.40 15.80 2.74
C TYR A 340 -5.59 17.06 3.10
N ILE A 341 -6.19 18.25 3.00
CA ILE A 341 -5.57 19.49 3.46
C ILE A 341 -5.25 19.39 4.96
N LEU A 342 -6.23 19.02 5.78
CA LEU A 342 -6.04 18.88 7.23
C LEU A 342 -4.99 17.82 7.56
N TYR A 343 -5.04 16.69 6.89
CA TYR A 343 -4.09 15.60 7.07
C TYR A 343 -2.66 16.02 6.73
N VAL A 344 -2.44 16.61 5.55
CA VAL A 344 -1.09 17.06 5.12
C VAL A 344 -0.53 18.08 6.09
N MET A 345 -1.35 19.04 6.54
CA MET A 345 -0.92 20.09 7.49
C MET A 345 -0.62 19.55 8.89
N THR A 346 -1.34 18.52 9.34
CA THR A 346 -1.19 17.97 10.70
C THR A 346 -0.18 16.81 10.77
N LEU A 347 0.11 16.13 9.67
CA LEU A 347 0.97 14.95 9.64
C LEU A 347 2.36 15.15 10.28
N PRO A 348 3.12 16.25 10.01
CA PRO A 348 4.40 16.46 10.65
C PRO A 348 4.28 16.48 12.18
N PHE A 349 3.23 17.11 12.72
CA PHE A 349 2.99 17.17 14.16
C PHE A 349 2.60 15.81 14.72
N ILE A 350 1.76 15.04 14.02
CA ILE A 350 1.39 13.67 14.39
C ILE A 350 2.63 12.78 14.46
N VAL A 351 3.55 12.91 13.51
CA VAL A 351 4.79 12.11 13.47
C VAL A 351 5.77 12.54 14.56
N LEU A 352 5.94 13.84 14.79
CA LEU A 352 6.90 14.36 15.76
C LEU A 352 6.45 14.10 17.21
N PHE A 353 5.16 14.31 17.51
CA PHE A 353 4.62 14.29 18.87
C PHE A 353 3.79 13.03 19.20
N GLY A 354 3.56 12.13 18.25
CA GLY A 354 2.67 10.97 18.38
C GLY A 354 3.17 9.82 19.28
N GLY A 355 4.35 9.93 19.88
CA GLY A 355 4.90 8.91 20.80
C GLY A 355 5.28 7.60 20.11
N LYS A 356 5.16 6.47 20.86
CA LYS A 356 5.43 5.13 20.33
C LYS A 356 4.31 4.63 19.43
N VAL A 357 4.68 3.88 18.40
CA VAL A 357 3.70 3.23 17.52
C VAL A 357 3.06 2.05 18.27
N VAL A 358 1.73 2.03 18.32
CA VAL A 358 0.97 0.90 18.89
C VAL A 358 0.23 0.19 17.77
N TRP A 359 0.48 -1.12 17.61
CA TRP A 359 -0.21 -1.95 16.64
C TRP A 359 -0.67 -3.26 17.27
N LYS A 360 -1.97 -3.57 17.17
CA LYS A 360 -2.62 -4.78 17.75
C LYS A 360 -2.18 -5.08 19.20
N GLY A 361 -2.15 -4.03 20.03
CA GLY A 361 -1.82 -4.12 21.46
C GLY A 361 -0.33 -4.20 21.79
N ARG A 362 0.56 -4.19 20.78
CA ARG A 362 2.03 -4.15 20.96
C ARG A 362 2.55 -2.74 20.69
N ALA A 363 3.48 -2.24 21.52
CA ALA A 363 4.19 -0.98 21.32
C ALA A 363 5.57 -1.25 20.68
N PHE A 364 5.93 -0.39 19.70
CA PHE A 364 7.16 -0.45 18.94
C PHE A 364 7.91 0.88 18.97
#